data_8b04d8c9fae5905fb8ec32d32ad38e11
#
_entry.id   8b04d8c9fae5905fb8ec32d32ad38e11
#
_cell.length_a   1.000
_cell.length_b   1.000
_cell.length_c   1.000
_cell.angle_alpha   90.00
_cell.angle_beta   90.00
_cell.angle_gamma   90.00
#
_symmetry.space_group_name_H-M   'P 1'
#
loop_
_entity.id
_entity.type
_entity.pdbx_description
1 polymer ?
#
loop_
_entity_poly.entity_id
_entity_poly.type
_entity_poly.pdbx_seq_one_letter_code
_entity_poly.pdbx_strand_id
1 'polypeptide(L)'
;MKRILHYAILASVLLGVPFLCCWLGGYEEILEGVKQFPPRTEDWGFRPEKLWNVRRPFSWPWFLGMCAFTFACMFPFVRRGIAALRAPRTKHQTPGTKHQTPGTNPFPWFGWLGLAIIAVAWVLAWTRFGWFRPYQPHTYFPLWLGLILTLNAVAVRRSGRSPLTDHPFVYALTFPVSSLFWWFFEYLNRYVWNWYYLGVSDMSAMEYCAYGTLCFSTVLPGVMAMAAMLKTFRFFDDSHYEGMSWRPDVRSPVSRLSLCVLAALGLTGIVFFPDCAYPLLWISPLMVFVLVQIVLREPCVLDRLKGGSWGLVFRYEIAALCCGFCWETWNYWSYAKWVYAVPWVHGWQIWEMPLIGFAGYLPFGVECAAVIAWLYEAFGLRAEESSSNLL
;
A
#
# COMPACT_ATOMS: atom_id res chain seq x y z
N MET A 1 11.02 25.94 6.01
CA MET A 1 9.77 26.71 5.79
C MET A 1 9.15 26.47 4.41
N LYS A 2 9.87 26.65 3.28
CA LYS A 2 9.30 26.42 1.93
C LYS A 2 8.76 24.99 1.72
N ARG A 3 9.48 23.92 2.12
CA ARG A 3 9.01 22.54 2.01
C ARG A 3 7.68 22.30 2.75
N ILE A 4 7.56 22.80 3.99
CA ILE A 4 6.34 22.64 4.79
C ILE A 4 5.13 23.27 4.09
N LEU A 5 5.29 24.46 3.50
CA LEU A 5 4.23 25.14 2.76
C LEU A 5 3.75 24.29 1.55
N HIS A 6 4.66 23.67 0.84
CA HIS A 6 4.30 22.90 -0.34
C HIS A 6 3.59 21.58 0.01
N TYR A 7 4.00 20.91 1.09
CA TYR A 7 3.26 19.74 1.57
C TYR A 7 1.92 20.11 2.21
N ALA A 8 1.81 21.30 2.78
CA ALA A 8 0.51 21.85 3.19
C ALA A 8 -0.41 22.08 1.97
N ILE A 9 0.14 22.60 0.85
CA ILE A 9 -0.61 22.73 -0.40
C ILE A 9 -1.03 21.36 -0.92
N LEU A 10 -0.12 20.36 -0.91
CA LEU A 10 -0.44 18.99 -1.27
C LEU A 10 -1.62 18.45 -0.46
N ALA A 11 -1.54 18.54 0.85
CA ALA A 11 -2.61 18.10 1.74
C ALA A 11 -3.92 18.86 1.47
N SER A 12 -3.86 20.17 1.21
CA SER A 12 -5.02 20.98 0.88
C SER A 12 -5.66 20.56 -0.46
N VAL A 13 -4.88 20.19 -1.46
CA VAL A 13 -5.39 19.67 -2.74
C VAL A 13 -6.03 18.30 -2.54
N LEU A 14 -5.33 17.38 -1.87
CA LEU A 14 -5.80 16.00 -1.69
C LEU A 14 -7.08 15.92 -0.84
N LEU A 15 -7.17 16.74 0.20
CA LEU A 15 -8.35 16.79 1.08
C LEU A 15 -9.42 17.74 0.55
N GLY A 16 -9.01 18.87 0.01
CA GLY A 16 -9.92 19.95 -0.37
C GLY A 16 -10.66 19.70 -1.68
N VAL A 17 -10.04 19.08 -2.69
CA VAL A 17 -10.69 18.89 -3.99
C VAL A 17 -11.92 17.99 -3.88
N PRO A 18 -11.86 16.77 -3.30
CA PRO A 18 -13.05 15.93 -3.15
C PRO A 18 -14.13 16.62 -2.31
N PHE A 19 -13.74 17.28 -1.20
CA PHE A 19 -14.67 17.98 -0.34
C PHE A 19 -15.39 19.13 -1.07
N LEU A 20 -14.64 19.96 -1.81
CA LEU A 20 -15.19 21.06 -2.57
C LEU A 20 -16.13 20.58 -3.69
N CYS A 21 -15.75 19.51 -4.40
CA CYS A 21 -16.61 18.88 -5.41
C CYS A 21 -17.94 18.41 -4.81
N CYS A 22 -17.87 17.80 -3.62
CA CYS A 22 -19.04 17.33 -2.91
C CYS A 22 -19.97 18.49 -2.51
N TRP A 23 -19.38 19.56 -1.98
CA TRP A 23 -20.10 20.76 -1.58
C TRP A 23 -20.76 21.47 -2.78
N LEU A 24 -20.02 21.65 -3.87
CA LEU A 24 -20.54 22.28 -5.09
C LEU A 24 -21.59 21.42 -5.80
N GLY A 25 -21.50 20.10 -5.68
CA GLY A 25 -22.45 19.14 -6.26
C GLY A 25 -23.73 18.96 -5.44
N GLY A 26 -23.82 19.55 -4.25
CA GLY A 26 -24.99 19.42 -3.38
C GLY A 26 -25.17 18.01 -2.77
N TYR A 27 -24.08 17.24 -2.64
CA TYR A 27 -24.12 15.87 -2.06
C TYR A 27 -24.10 15.94 -0.53
N GLU A 28 -25.21 16.38 0.07
CA GLU A 28 -25.31 16.59 1.53
C GLU A 28 -25.06 15.32 2.34
N GLU A 29 -25.62 14.17 1.91
CA GLU A 29 -25.44 12.89 2.59
C GLU A 29 -23.95 12.47 2.68
N ILE A 30 -23.19 12.68 1.60
CA ILE A 30 -21.76 12.38 1.58
C ILE A 30 -21.02 13.36 2.50
N LEU A 31 -21.38 14.66 2.46
CA LEU A 31 -20.79 15.67 3.33
C LEU A 31 -21.04 15.38 4.81
N GLU A 32 -22.23 14.94 5.16
CA GLU A 32 -22.53 14.49 6.54
C GLU A 32 -21.68 13.25 6.90
N GLY A 33 -21.59 12.29 6.01
CA GLY A 33 -20.69 11.11 6.20
C GLY A 33 -19.22 11.50 6.36
N VAL A 34 -18.74 12.49 5.62
CA VAL A 34 -17.35 13.00 5.76
C VAL A 34 -17.14 13.73 7.09
N LYS A 35 -18.13 14.47 7.56
CA LYS A 35 -18.08 15.19 8.85
C LYS A 35 -18.12 14.25 10.05
N GLN A 36 -18.80 13.09 9.91
CA GLN A 36 -18.85 12.06 10.96
C GLN A 36 -17.54 11.27 10.97
N PHE A 37 -16.58 11.76 11.71
CA PHE A 37 -15.31 11.08 11.89
C PHE A 37 -15.08 10.76 13.37
N PRO A 38 -14.77 9.52 13.74
CA PRO A 38 -14.69 8.30 12.93
C PRO A 38 -16.04 7.84 12.40
N PRO A 39 -16.08 7.01 11.33
CA PRO A 39 -17.34 6.50 10.82
C PRO A 39 -18.02 5.65 11.89
N ARG A 40 -19.27 5.94 12.18
CA ARG A 40 -20.11 5.03 12.96
C ARG A 40 -20.56 3.90 12.04
N THR A 41 -20.04 2.72 12.26
CA THR A 41 -20.40 1.52 11.48
C THR A 41 -21.79 0.99 11.80
N GLU A 42 -22.36 1.39 12.93
CA GLU A 42 -23.67 0.94 13.42
C GLU A 42 -24.85 1.53 12.67
N ASP A 43 -24.79 2.81 12.28
CA ASP A 43 -25.89 3.51 11.64
C ASP A 43 -26.13 3.04 10.20
N TRP A 44 -25.29 2.16 9.71
CA TRP A 44 -25.28 1.84 8.30
C TRP A 44 -26.16 0.67 7.94
N GLY A 45 -26.65 -0.14 8.88
CA GLY A 45 -27.57 -1.26 8.62
C GLY A 45 -27.15 -2.13 7.45
N PHE A 46 -25.93 -1.95 6.98
CA PHE A 46 -25.42 -2.39 5.71
C PHE A 46 -24.93 -3.82 5.80
N ARG A 47 -25.64 -4.70 5.13
CA ARG A 47 -25.01 -5.95 4.69
C ARG A 47 -24.38 -5.68 3.34
N PRO A 48 -23.07 -5.94 3.17
CA PRO A 48 -22.36 -5.76 1.90
C PRO A 48 -23.08 -6.37 0.70
N GLU A 49 -23.69 -7.52 0.88
CA GLU A 49 -24.49 -8.24 -0.12
C GLU A 49 -25.65 -7.40 -0.68
N LYS A 50 -26.25 -6.52 0.12
CA LYS A 50 -27.31 -5.62 -0.35
C LYS A 50 -26.76 -4.44 -1.16
N LEU A 51 -25.55 -3.99 -0.84
CA LEU A 51 -24.88 -2.91 -1.59
C LEU A 51 -24.56 -3.29 -3.03
N TRP A 52 -24.07 -4.50 -3.23
CA TRP A 52 -23.78 -5.01 -4.57
C TRP A 52 -24.98 -4.92 -5.49
N ASN A 53 -26.11 -5.40 -5.00
CA ASN A 53 -27.35 -5.44 -5.78
C ASN A 53 -27.96 -4.05 -6.02
N VAL A 54 -27.72 -3.10 -5.11
CA VAL A 54 -28.30 -1.75 -5.19
C VAL A 54 -27.44 -0.83 -6.06
N ARG A 55 -26.10 -0.90 -5.97
CA ARG A 55 -25.22 0.00 -6.69
C ARG A 55 -25.00 -0.44 -8.14
N ARG A 56 -24.36 -1.56 -8.35
CA ARG A 56 -24.02 -2.05 -9.70
C ARG A 56 -23.81 -3.56 -9.69
N PRO A 57 -24.50 -4.32 -10.53
CA PRO A 57 -24.30 -5.76 -10.65
C PRO A 57 -22.93 -6.11 -11.23
N PHE A 58 -22.50 -7.36 -11.06
CA PHE A 58 -21.27 -7.85 -11.66
C PHE A 58 -21.29 -7.70 -13.20
N SER A 59 -20.18 -7.25 -13.76
CA SER A 59 -20.04 -7.01 -15.20
C SER A 59 -18.82 -7.73 -15.77
N TRP A 60 -19.06 -8.74 -16.61
CA TRP A 60 -17.99 -9.44 -17.32
C TRP A 60 -17.06 -8.52 -18.16
N PRO A 61 -17.57 -7.54 -18.92
CA PRO A 61 -16.69 -6.63 -19.66
C PRO A 61 -15.75 -5.85 -18.75
N TRP A 62 -16.23 -5.32 -17.62
CA TRP A 62 -15.40 -4.63 -16.64
C TRP A 62 -14.35 -5.56 -16.01
N PHE A 63 -14.78 -6.73 -15.56
CA PHE A 63 -13.89 -7.71 -14.95
C PHE A 63 -12.79 -8.17 -15.90
N LEU A 64 -13.17 -8.60 -17.11
CA LEU A 64 -12.18 -9.07 -18.11
C LEU A 64 -11.29 -7.94 -18.60
N GLY A 65 -11.82 -6.72 -18.78
CA GLY A 65 -11.04 -5.55 -19.13
C GLY A 65 -9.97 -5.21 -18.10
N MET A 66 -10.33 -5.20 -16.81
CA MET A 66 -9.37 -4.97 -15.73
C MET A 66 -8.35 -6.12 -15.59
N CYS A 67 -8.76 -7.36 -15.76
CA CYS A 67 -7.85 -8.52 -15.79
C CYS A 67 -6.84 -8.39 -16.94
N ALA A 68 -7.31 -8.09 -18.15
CA ALA A 68 -6.45 -7.94 -19.33
C ALA A 68 -5.47 -6.76 -19.16
N PHE A 69 -5.94 -5.64 -18.63
CA PHE A 69 -5.10 -4.48 -18.34
C PHE A 69 -4.02 -4.82 -17.32
N THR A 70 -4.40 -5.42 -16.18
CA THR A 70 -3.45 -5.83 -15.14
C THR A 70 -2.43 -6.82 -15.68
N PHE A 71 -2.88 -7.82 -16.44
CA PHE A 71 -1.99 -8.78 -17.09
C PHE A 71 -1.01 -8.10 -18.05
N ALA A 72 -1.49 -7.20 -18.90
CA ALA A 72 -0.64 -6.46 -19.85
C ALA A 72 0.44 -5.63 -19.13
N CYS A 73 0.09 -4.99 -18.01
CA CYS A 73 1.04 -4.22 -17.20
C CYS A 73 2.10 -5.13 -16.55
N MET A 74 1.70 -6.28 -15.99
CA MET A 74 2.59 -7.15 -15.21
C MET A 74 3.40 -8.13 -16.06
N PHE A 75 2.91 -8.52 -17.23
CA PHE A 75 3.52 -9.52 -18.09
C PHE A 75 5.00 -9.26 -18.44
N PRO A 76 5.43 -8.04 -18.82
CA PRO A 76 6.82 -7.76 -19.14
C PRO A 76 7.77 -8.03 -17.97
N PHE A 77 7.34 -7.72 -16.75
CA PHE A 77 8.13 -7.92 -15.53
C PHE A 77 8.24 -9.39 -15.17
N VAL A 78 7.12 -10.11 -15.15
CA VAL A 78 7.08 -11.54 -14.86
C VAL A 78 7.94 -12.31 -15.87
N ARG A 79 7.82 -12.00 -17.17
CA ARG A 79 8.65 -12.61 -18.23
C ARG A 79 10.13 -12.39 -17.98
N ARG A 80 10.55 -11.17 -17.61
CA ARG A 80 11.95 -10.85 -17.30
C ARG A 80 12.44 -11.59 -16.06
N GLY A 81 11.68 -11.62 -14.99
CA GLY A 81 12.03 -12.35 -13.77
C GLY A 81 12.20 -13.83 -14.01
N ILE A 82 11.31 -14.48 -14.81
CA ILE A 82 11.43 -15.89 -15.21
C ILE A 82 12.69 -16.10 -16.05
N ALA A 83 12.96 -15.22 -17.01
CA ALA A 83 14.17 -15.31 -17.82
C ALA A 83 15.44 -15.20 -16.96
N ALA A 84 15.44 -14.31 -15.98
CA ALA A 84 16.53 -14.15 -15.02
C ALA A 84 16.78 -15.42 -14.20
N LEU A 85 15.72 -16.12 -13.77
CA LEU A 85 15.85 -17.38 -13.04
C LEU A 85 16.45 -18.51 -13.90
N ARG A 86 16.15 -18.51 -15.21
CA ARG A 86 16.66 -19.51 -16.18
C ARG A 86 18.08 -19.24 -16.64
N ALA A 87 18.55 -18.00 -16.57
CA ALA A 87 19.90 -17.64 -16.98
C ALA A 87 20.95 -18.32 -16.08
N PRO A 88 22.09 -18.80 -16.63
CA PRO A 88 23.18 -19.30 -15.83
C PRO A 88 23.64 -18.27 -14.80
N ARG A 89 24.08 -18.70 -13.62
CA ARG A 89 24.72 -17.82 -12.64
C ARG A 89 26.07 -17.33 -13.19
N THR A 90 26.06 -16.21 -13.88
CA THR A 90 27.32 -15.51 -14.20
C THR A 90 27.87 -14.89 -12.93
N LYS A 91 29.19 -15.11 -12.68
CA LYS A 91 29.92 -14.51 -11.55
C LYS A 91 30.18 -13.01 -11.75
N HIS A 92 29.23 -12.26 -12.31
CA HIS A 92 29.32 -10.81 -12.35
C HIS A 92 28.86 -10.26 -11.00
N GLN A 93 29.79 -10.28 -10.05
CA GLN A 93 29.73 -9.48 -8.84
C GLN A 93 29.94 -8.02 -9.24
N THR A 94 28.94 -7.19 -9.03
CA THR A 94 29.13 -5.74 -9.03
C THR A 94 30.18 -5.43 -7.96
N PRO A 95 31.27 -4.67 -8.26
CA PRO A 95 32.26 -4.32 -7.26
C PRO A 95 31.59 -3.54 -6.13
N GLY A 96 31.59 -4.07 -4.93
CA GLY A 96 31.08 -3.37 -3.73
C GLY A 96 30.07 -4.13 -2.87
N THR A 97 29.36 -5.11 -3.40
CA THR A 97 28.51 -5.99 -2.59
C THR A 97 29.27 -7.28 -2.24
N LYS A 98 29.70 -7.39 -0.99
CA LYS A 98 30.07 -8.69 -0.42
C LYS A 98 28.77 -9.52 -0.39
N HIS A 99 28.45 -10.24 -1.47
CA HIS A 99 27.41 -11.26 -1.45
C HIS A 99 27.85 -12.35 -0.47
N GLN A 100 27.42 -12.20 0.77
CA GLN A 100 27.44 -13.32 1.69
C GLN A 100 26.53 -14.41 1.09
N THR A 101 26.94 -15.65 1.21
CA THR A 101 26.13 -16.79 0.76
C THR A 101 24.76 -16.68 1.42
N PRO A 102 23.64 -16.68 0.66
CA PRO A 102 22.31 -16.49 1.27
C PRO A 102 22.09 -17.52 2.38
N GLY A 103 21.76 -17.06 3.58
CA GLY A 103 21.44 -17.92 4.73
C GLY A 103 22.60 -18.20 5.69
N THR A 104 23.75 -17.53 5.57
CA THR A 104 24.90 -17.71 6.51
C THR A 104 24.76 -16.93 7.80
N ASN A 105 23.96 -15.86 7.82
CA ASN A 105 23.75 -15.10 9.05
C ASN A 105 22.79 -15.83 10.00
N PRO A 106 22.99 -15.75 11.35
CA PRO A 106 22.04 -16.27 12.30
C PRO A 106 20.68 -15.55 12.14
N PHE A 107 19.61 -16.29 12.39
CA PHE A 107 18.28 -15.68 12.42
C PHE A 107 18.18 -14.83 13.70
N PRO A 108 17.93 -13.51 13.61
CA PRO A 108 17.93 -12.61 14.76
C PRO A 108 16.87 -12.99 15.80
N TRP A 109 17.14 -12.67 17.07
CA TRP A 109 16.20 -12.97 18.17
C TRP A 109 14.82 -12.32 17.97
N PHE A 110 14.78 -11.09 17.42
CA PHE A 110 13.52 -10.40 17.14
C PHE A 110 12.68 -11.10 16.07
N GLY A 111 13.28 -11.90 15.19
CA GLY A 111 12.57 -12.73 14.25
C GLY A 111 11.83 -13.89 14.91
N TRP A 112 12.45 -14.53 15.91
CA TRP A 112 11.79 -15.56 16.72
C TRP A 112 10.65 -14.98 17.56
N LEU A 113 10.85 -13.76 18.11
CA LEU A 113 9.79 -13.02 18.79
C LEU A 113 8.63 -12.71 17.83
N GLY A 114 8.94 -12.26 16.60
CA GLY A 114 7.95 -11.99 15.55
C GLY A 114 7.12 -13.23 15.23
N LEU A 115 7.77 -14.38 15.02
CA LEU A 115 7.07 -15.66 14.76
C LEU A 115 6.17 -16.07 15.92
N ALA A 116 6.65 -15.92 17.17
CA ALA A 116 5.85 -16.22 18.36
C ALA A 116 4.61 -15.31 18.47
N ILE A 117 4.79 -14.00 18.21
CA ILE A 117 3.68 -13.04 18.20
C ILE A 117 2.66 -13.41 17.12
N ILE A 118 3.09 -13.73 15.89
CA ILE A 118 2.18 -14.16 14.81
C ILE A 118 1.42 -15.40 15.24
N ALA A 119 2.10 -16.42 15.73
CA ALA A 119 1.46 -17.69 16.09
C ALA A 119 0.37 -17.49 17.14
N VAL A 120 0.66 -16.76 18.22
CA VAL A 120 -0.29 -16.48 19.30
C VAL A 120 -1.43 -15.58 18.81
N ALA A 121 -1.09 -14.47 18.15
CA ALA A 121 -2.09 -13.51 17.69
C ALA A 121 -3.01 -14.10 16.64
N TRP A 122 -2.50 -14.98 15.75
CA TRP A 122 -3.34 -15.63 14.71
C TRP A 122 -4.34 -16.61 15.32
N VAL A 123 -3.90 -17.43 16.28
CA VAL A 123 -4.79 -18.32 17.03
C VAL A 123 -5.88 -17.50 17.72
N LEU A 124 -5.51 -16.42 18.42
CA LEU A 124 -6.46 -15.55 19.11
C LEU A 124 -7.40 -14.81 18.16
N ALA A 125 -6.91 -14.39 16.98
CA ALA A 125 -7.73 -13.72 15.98
C ALA A 125 -8.83 -14.62 15.39
N TRP A 126 -8.52 -15.90 15.16
CA TRP A 126 -9.41 -16.83 14.48
C TRP A 126 -10.23 -17.73 15.42
N THR A 127 -9.99 -17.65 16.71
CA THR A 127 -10.76 -18.38 17.75
C THR A 127 -11.67 -17.41 18.50
N ARG A 128 -12.56 -17.97 19.32
CA ARG A 128 -13.52 -17.21 20.13
C ARG A 128 -13.51 -17.71 21.58
N PHE A 129 -12.33 -17.66 22.21
CA PHE A 129 -12.20 -18.02 23.62
C PHE A 129 -12.95 -17.02 24.51
N GLY A 130 -13.78 -17.50 25.44
CA GLY A 130 -14.59 -16.64 26.29
C GLY A 130 -13.77 -15.66 27.15
N TRP A 131 -12.61 -16.09 27.64
CA TRP A 131 -11.69 -15.25 28.43
C TRP A 131 -11.02 -14.14 27.60
N PHE A 132 -10.93 -14.30 26.26
CA PHE A 132 -10.29 -13.34 25.35
C PHE A 132 -11.31 -12.37 24.72
N ARG A 133 -12.61 -12.57 24.95
CA ARG A 133 -13.68 -11.76 24.33
C ARG A 133 -13.46 -10.24 24.38
N PRO A 134 -13.02 -9.63 25.51
CA PRO A 134 -12.78 -8.18 25.57
C PRO A 134 -11.65 -7.70 24.65
N TYR A 135 -10.69 -8.56 24.32
CA TYR A 135 -9.53 -8.25 23.49
C TYR A 135 -9.67 -8.73 22.04
N GLN A 136 -10.78 -9.42 21.74
CA GLN A 136 -11.01 -10.04 20.42
C GLN A 136 -10.90 -9.05 19.25
N PRO A 137 -11.35 -7.78 19.36
CA PRO A 137 -11.20 -6.81 18.28
C PRO A 137 -9.74 -6.35 18.04
N HIS A 138 -8.83 -6.59 18.99
CA HIS A 138 -7.49 -5.98 19.02
C HIS A 138 -6.36 -6.88 18.51
N THR A 139 -6.66 -7.88 17.68
CA THR A 139 -5.69 -8.88 17.22
C THR A 139 -4.88 -8.46 15.99
N TYR A 140 -5.33 -7.47 15.24
CA TYR A 140 -4.72 -7.07 13.97
C TYR A 140 -3.32 -6.47 14.12
N PHE A 141 -3.15 -5.52 15.04
CA PHE A 141 -1.84 -4.87 15.24
C PHE A 141 -0.74 -5.85 15.66
N PRO A 142 -0.93 -6.75 16.63
CA PRO A 142 0.07 -7.76 16.97
C PRO A 142 0.47 -8.65 15.79
N LEU A 143 -0.49 -9.07 14.93
CA LEU A 143 -0.19 -9.86 13.72
C LEU A 143 0.78 -9.13 12.81
N TRP A 144 0.53 -7.85 12.57
CA TRP A 144 1.38 -7.03 11.71
C TRP A 144 2.73 -6.73 12.33
N LEU A 145 2.77 -6.41 13.62
CA LEU A 145 4.05 -6.20 14.32
C LEU A 145 4.92 -7.46 14.25
N GLY A 146 4.32 -8.62 14.47
CA GLY A 146 5.01 -9.90 14.34
C GLY A 146 5.54 -10.15 12.94
N LEU A 147 4.75 -9.86 11.89
CA LEU A 147 5.19 -10.00 10.50
C LEU A 147 6.32 -9.02 10.16
N ILE A 148 6.22 -7.77 10.57
CA ILE A 148 7.25 -6.75 10.35
C ILE A 148 8.59 -7.19 10.94
N LEU A 149 8.59 -7.68 12.18
CA LEU A 149 9.78 -8.22 12.82
C LEU A 149 10.33 -9.43 12.06
N THR A 150 9.46 -10.37 11.69
CA THR A 150 9.85 -11.58 10.96
C THR A 150 10.46 -11.28 9.60
N LEU A 151 9.84 -10.37 8.81
CA LEU A 151 10.33 -9.97 7.49
C LEU A 151 11.72 -9.31 7.58
N ASN A 152 11.91 -8.39 8.53
CA ASN A 152 13.22 -7.79 8.79
C ASN A 152 14.25 -8.85 9.19
N ALA A 153 13.88 -9.81 10.03
CA ALA A 153 14.77 -10.90 10.44
C ALA A 153 15.16 -11.83 9.26
N VAL A 154 14.20 -12.12 8.37
CA VAL A 154 14.48 -12.88 7.14
C VAL A 154 15.43 -12.09 6.24
N ALA A 155 15.24 -10.79 6.07
CA ALA A 155 16.13 -9.93 5.30
C ALA A 155 17.56 -9.96 5.89
N VAL A 156 17.71 -9.79 7.22
CA VAL A 156 19.02 -9.88 7.90
C VAL A 156 19.64 -11.26 7.71
N ARG A 157 18.90 -12.35 7.90
CA ARG A 157 19.43 -13.71 7.71
C ARG A 157 19.97 -13.92 6.30
N ARG A 158 19.32 -13.34 5.28
CA ARG A 158 19.66 -13.57 3.87
C ARG A 158 20.71 -12.61 3.33
N SER A 159 20.72 -11.36 3.78
CA SER A 159 21.61 -10.29 3.26
C SER A 159 22.47 -9.61 4.31
N GLY A 160 22.29 -9.92 5.60
CA GLY A 160 22.97 -9.25 6.70
C GLY A 160 22.38 -7.89 7.08
N ARG A 161 21.35 -7.42 6.38
CA ARG A 161 20.80 -6.06 6.49
C ARG A 161 19.27 -6.04 6.43
N SER A 162 18.68 -5.03 7.09
CA SER A 162 17.25 -4.73 6.96
C SER A 162 16.99 -3.25 7.29
N PRO A 163 15.83 -2.69 6.91
CA PRO A 163 15.46 -1.33 7.32
C PRO A 163 15.52 -1.11 8.83
N LEU A 164 15.07 -2.11 9.59
CA LEU A 164 15.08 -2.08 11.07
C LEU A 164 16.49 -2.02 11.65
N THR A 165 17.46 -2.69 11.03
CA THR A 165 18.84 -2.77 11.57
C THR A 165 19.72 -1.63 11.09
N ASP A 166 19.50 -1.14 9.88
CA ASP A 166 20.37 -0.16 9.23
C ASP A 166 20.01 1.28 9.61
N HIS A 167 18.71 1.57 9.70
CA HIS A 167 18.19 2.90 10.03
C HIS A 167 17.01 2.83 10.99
N PRO A 168 17.18 2.30 12.22
CA PRO A 168 16.09 1.99 13.13
C PRO A 168 15.22 3.21 13.46
N PHE A 169 15.82 4.37 13.62
CA PHE A 169 15.08 5.60 13.93
C PHE A 169 14.17 6.03 12.77
N VAL A 170 14.71 6.12 11.54
CA VAL A 170 13.91 6.52 10.38
C VAL A 170 12.88 5.45 10.03
N TYR A 171 13.22 4.18 10.21
CA TYR A 171 12.26 3.09 10.07
C TYR A 171 11.11 3.19 11.10
N ALA A 172 11.41 3.54 12.35
CA ALA A 172 10.37 3.77 13.35
C ALA A 172 9.46 4.95 12.99
N LEU A 173 9.97 5.99 12.33
CA LEU A 173 9.16 7.10 11.85
C LEU A 173 8.20 6.72 10.71
N THR A 174 8.42 5.59 10.04
CA THR A 174 7.44 5.10 9.05
C THR A 174 6.11 4.73 9.69
N PHE A 175 6.05 4.38 10.99
CA PHE A 175 4.82 4.05 11.68
C PHE A 175 3.86 5.23 11.81
N PRO A 176 4.22 6.37 12.42
CA PRO A 176 3.31 7.52 12.50
C PRO A 176 2.97 8.09 11.11
N VAL A 177 3.92 8.10 10.17
CA VAL A 177 3.65 8.52 8.79
C VAL A 177 2.65 7.57 8.13
N SER A 178 2.75 6.28 8.37
CA SER A 178 1.82 5.26 7.88
C SER A 178 0.39 5.48 8.41
N SER A 179 0.24 5.86 9.69
CA SER A 179 -1.07 6.17 10.24
C SER A 179 -1.74 7.32 9.49
N LEU A 180 -1.03 8.42 9.29
CA LEU A 180 -1.54 9.57 8.53
C LEU A 180 -1.86 9.18 7.09
N PHE A 181 -1.00 8.40 6.48
CA PHE A 181 -1.14 7.92 5.11
C PHE A 181 -2.42 7.07 4.94
N TRP A 182 -2.69 6.12 5.83
CA TRP A 182 -3.90 5.30 5.72
C TRP A 182 -5.18 6.06 6.13
N TRP A 183 -5.13 6.93 7.12
CA TRP A 183 -6.26 7.79 7.44
C TRP A 183 -6.71 8.65 6.26
N PHE A 184 -5.78 9.02 5.40
CA PHE A 184 -6.10 9.71 4.15
C PHE A 184 -6.91 8.79 3.21
N PHE A 185 -6.57 7.49 3.09
CA PHE A 185 -7.38 6.54 2.32
C PHE A 185 -8.76 6.30 2.95
N GLU A 186 -8.85 6.26 4.26
CA GLU A 186 -10.13 6.22 4.96
C GLU A 186 -11.01 7.45 4.63
N TYR A 187 -10.40 8.63 4.54
CA TYR A 187 -11.07 9.84 4.08
C TYR A 187 -11.57 9.70 2.64
N LEU A 188 -10.74 9.23 1.70
CA LEU A 188 -11.16 9.02 0.32
C LEU A 188 -12.25 7.95 0.19
N ASN A 189 -12.19 6.91 1.02
CA ASN A 189 -13.21 5.86 1.03
C ASN A 189 -14.62 6.39 1.35
N ARG A 190 -14.74 7.53 2.05
CA ARG A 190 -16.04 8.18 2.32
C ARG A 190 -16.78 8.58 1.06
N TYR A 191 -16.09 8.79 -0.06
CA TYR A 191 -16.69 9.14 -1.34
C TYR A 191 -17.07 7.92 -2.18
N VAL A 192 -16.30 6.83 -2.09
CA VAL A 192 -16.49 5.63 -2.94
C VAL A 192 -17.11 4.45 -2.21
N TRP A 193 -16.94 4.37 -0.90
CA TRP A 193 -17.54 3.34 -0.04
C TRP A 193 -17.14 1.91 -0.44
N ASN A 194 -15.88 1.71 -0.75
CA ASN A 194 -15.38 0.43 -1.24
C ASN A 194 -15.16 -0.60 -0.15
N TRP A 195 -14.97 -0.16 1.11
CA TRP A 195 -14.81 -1.06 2.26
C TRP A 195 -15.47 -0.51 3.50
N TYR A 196 -15.85 -1.41 4.41
CA TYR A 196 -16.52 -1.16 5.68
C TYR A 196 -15.94 -2.05 6.76
N TYR A 197 -16.03 -1.60 8.01
CA TYR A 197 -15.59 -2.34 9.17
C TYR A 197 -16.75 -2.97 9.91
N LEU A 198 -16.61 -4.26 10.27
CA LEU A 198 -17.54 -5.03 11.08
C LEU A 198 -16.89 -5.39 12.42
N GLY A 199 -17.69 -5.64 13.46
CA GLY A 199 -17.20 -6.05 14.79
C GLY A 199 -16.48 -4.95 15.56
N VAL A 200 -16.75 -3.69 15.24
CA VAL A 200 -16.19 -2.49 15.91
C VAL A 200 -17.29 -1.61 16.51
N SER A 201 -18.54 -2.04 16.43
CA SER A 201 -19.73 -1.31 16.89
C SER A 201 -19.71 -0.99 18.40
N ASP A 202 -19.14 -1.89 19.20
CA ASP A 202 -19.04 -1.73 20.64
C ASP A 202 -17.91 -0.77 21.07
N MET A 203 -17.08 -0.29 20.13
CA MET A 203 -16.01 0.67 20.40
C MET A 203 -16.56 2.07 20.52
N SER A 204 -16.11 2.82 21.54
CA SER A 204 -16.29 4.27 21.53
C SER A 204 -15.55 4.90 20.36
N ALA A 205 -15.96 6.13 19.96
CA ALA A 205 -15.29 6.88 18.88
C ALA A 205 -13.79 7.04 19.14
N MET A 206 -13.40 7.25 20.40
CA MET A 206 -11.98 7.39 20.76
C MET A 206 -11.22 6.08 20.66
N GLU A 207 -11.78 4.96 21.11
CA GLU A 207 -11.18 3.64 20.98
C GLU A 207 -11.00 3.25 19.52
N TYR A 208 -12.02 3.50 18.69
CA TYR A 208 -11.92 3.25 17.26
C TYR A 208 -10.79 4.08 16.61
N CYS A 209 -10.72 5.39 16.90
CA CYS A 209 -9.65 6.25 16.41
C CYS A 209 -8.27 5.80 16.89
N ALA A 210 -8.12 5.54 18.17
CA ALA A 210 -6.85 5.13 18.75
C ALA A 210 -6.38 3.79 18.18
N TYR A 211 -7.27 2.80 18.16
CA TYR A 211 -6.94 1.48 17.66
C TYR A 211 -6.74 1.47 16.13
N GLY A 212 -7.59 2.18 15.37
CA GLY A 212 -7.40 2.36 13.94
C GLY A 212 -6.06 3.02 13.62
N THR A 213 -5.69 4.09 14.32
CA THR A 213 -4.38 4.74 14.18
C THR A 213 -3.23 3.76 14.42
N LEU A 214 -3.35 2.92 15.45
CA LEU A 214 -2.35 1.89 15.76
C LEU A 214 -2.27 0.84 14.64
N CYS A 215 -3.40 0.34 14.15
CA CYS A 215 -3.44 -0.62 13.04
C CYS A 215 -2.85 -0.03 11.75
N PHE A 216 -3.24 1.17 11.40
CA PHE A 216 -2.80 1.88 10.18
C PHE A 216 -1.32 2.25 10.22
N SER A 217 -0.72 2.31 11.40
CA SER A 217 0.72 2.54 11.54
C SER A 217 1.59 1.45 10.92
N THR A 218 1.05 0.27 10.67
CA THR A 218 1.82 -0.91 10.22
C THR A 218 1.95 -1.03 8.70
N VAL A 219 1.25 -0.21 7.92
CA VAL A 219 1.18 -0.33 6.46
C VAL A 219 2.53 -0.06 5.78
N LEU A 220 3.07 1.15 5.93
CA LEU A 220 4.35 1.51 5.32
C LEU A 220 5.52 0.65 5.82
N PRO A 221 5.72 0.44 7.15
CA PRO A 221 6.80 -0.39 7.62
C PRO A 221 6.65 -1.85 7.19
N GLY A 222 5.42 -2.36 7.07
CA GLY A 222 5.14 -3.70 6.56
C GLY A 222 5.53 -3.87 5.09
N VAL A 223 5.09 -2.96 4.21
CA VAL A 223 5.43 -2.97 2.79
C VAL A 223 6.94 -2.79 2.58
N MET A 224 7.58 -1.89 3.35
CA MET A 224 9.03 -1.70 3.28
C MET A 224 9.81 -2.93 3.70
N ALA A 225 9.43 -3.59 4.80
CA ALA A 225 10.06 -4.83 5.25
C ALA A 225 9.88 -5.96 4.24
N MET A 226 8.69 -6.07 3.63
CA MET A 226 8.41 -7.04 2.56
C MET A 226 9.28 -6.76 1.33
N ALA A 227 9.37 -5.51 0.88
CA ALA A 227 10.22 -5.13 -0.25
C ALA A 227 11.70 -5.41 0.01
N ALA A 228 12.19 -5.14 1.22
CA ALA A 228 13.56 -5.45 1.63
C ALA A 228 13.82 -6.96 1.63
N MET A 229 12.89 -7.76 2.12
CA MET A 229 12.97 -9.23 2.08
C MET A 229 12.95 -9.74 0.63
N LEU A 230 12.03 -9.26 -0.22
CA LEU A 230 11.95 -9.65 -1.63
C LEU A 230 13.23 -9.34 -2.39
N LYS A 231 13.88 -8.20 -2.14
CA LYS A 231 15.16 -7.81 -2.76
C LYS A 231 16.26 -8.86 -2.58
N THR A 232 16.18 -9.69 -1.55
CA THR A 232 17.14 -10.76 -1.30
C THR A 232 16.99 -11.98 -2.23
N PHE A 233 15.92 -12.00 -3.04
CA PHE A 233 15.66 -13.08 -3.99
C PHE A 233 16.07 -12.65 -5.39
N ARG A 234 16.70 -13.56 -6.14
CA ARG A 234 17.18 -13.33 -7.50
C ARG A 234 16.11 -12.82 -8.46
N PHE A 235 14.87 -13.28 -8.30
CA PHE A 235 13.73 -12.82 -9.12
C PHE A 235 13.52 -11.30 -9.02
N PHE A 236 13.81 -10.70 -7.86
CA PHE A 236 13.62 -9.29 -7.57
C PHE A 236 14.90 -8.47 -7.57
N ASP A 237 15.99 -8.99 -8.13
CA ASP A 237 17.22 -8.24 -8.33
C ASP A 237 16.98 -7.12 -9.35
N ASP A 238 17.20 -5.89 -8.94
CA ASP A 238 16.90 -4.68 -9.73
C ASP A 238 17.62 -4.71 -11.09
N SER A 239 18.81 -5.31 -11.16
CA SER A 239 19.59 -5.41 -12.40
C SER A 239 18.86 -6.14 -13.53
N HIS A 240 17.93 -7.04 -13.20
CA HIS A 240 17.14 -7.74 -14.21
C HIS A 240 16.08 -6.86 -14.86
N TYR A 241 15.74 -5.74 -14.24
CA TYR A 241 14.71 -4.80 -14.68
C TYR A 241 15.31 -3.49 -15.20
N GLU A 242 16.63 -3.46 -15.42
CA GLU A 242 17.31 -2.36 -16.08
C GLU A 242 17.15 -2.44 -17.61
N GLY A 243 17.21 -1.27 -18.28
CA GLY A 243 17.16 -1.20 -19.73
C GLY A 243 15.84 -1.66 -20.34
N MET A 244 14.73 -1.52 -19.62
CA MET A 244 13.40 -1.76 -20.20
C MET A 244 13.10 -0.75 -21.31
N SER A 245 12.36 -1.19 -22.33
CA SER A 245 12.03 -0.36 -23.49
C SER A 245 11.10 0.79 -23.16
N TRP A 246 10.20 0.59 -22.18
CA TRP A 246 9.34 1.66 -21.72
C TRP A 246 10.08 2.57 -20.73
N ARG A 247 10.30 3.82 -21.13
CA ARG A 247 11.12 4.82 -20.41
C ARG A 247 10.39 6.14 -20.24
N PRO A 248 9.32 6.18 -19.43
CA PRO A 248 8.58 7.41 -19.23
C PRO A 248 9.44 8.44 -18.49
N ASP A 249 9.50 9.65 -19.02
CA ASP A 249 10.07 10.80 -18.34
C ASP A 249 8.97 11.56 -17.63
N VAL A 250 8.82 11.30 -16.32
CA VAL A 250 7.76 11.95 -15.50
C VAL A 250 7.92 13.46 -15.42
N ARG A 251 9.13 13.98 -15.70
CA ARG A 251 9.42 15.42 -15.69
C ARG A 251 9.14 16.10 -17.03
N SER A 252 8.84 15.36 -18.09
CA SER A 252 8.48 15.95 -19.39
C SER A 252 7.19 16.78 -19.28
N PRO A 253 7.02 17.83 -20.13
CA PRO A 253 5.81 18.63 -20.13
C PRO A 253 4.53 17.79 -20.33
N VAL A 254 4.59 16.80 -21.24
CA VAL A 254 3.47 15.90 -21.53
C VAL A 254 3.13 15.05 -20.31
N SER A 255 4.13 14.43 -19.68
CA SER A 255 3.89 13.62 -18.48
C SER A 255 3.31 14.46 -17.33
N ARG A 256 3.83 15.67 -17.11
CA ARG A 256 3.28 16.58 -16.10
C ARG A 256 1.82 16.93 -16.34
N LEU A 257 1.47 17.25 -17.58
CA LEU A 257 0.07 17.51 -17.94
C LEU A 257 -0.79 16.28 -17.75
N SER A 258 -0.32 15.09 -18.19
CA SER A 258 -1.05 13.83 -18.00
C SER A 258 -1.27 13.51 -16.53
N LEU A 259 -0.25 13.65 -15.69
CA LEU A 259 -0.35 13.47 -14.24
C LEU A 259 -1.37 14.42 -13.62
N CYS A 260 -1.34 15.70 -14.03
CA CYS A 260 -2.26 16.73 -13.56
C CYS A 260 -3.71 16.40 -13.94
N VAL A 261 -3.95 16.04 -15.20
CA VAL A 261 -5.28 15.69 -15.72
C VAL A 261 -5.80 14.43 -15.04
N LEU A 262 -4.99 13.38 -14.93
CA LEU A 262 -5.41 12.13 -14.29
C LEU A 262 -5.65 12.30 -12.79
N ALA A 263 -4.83 13.09 -12.10
CA ALA A 263 -5.05 13.42 -10.70
C ALA A 263 -6.37 14.19 -10.51
N ALA A 264 -6.62 15.20 -11.33
CA ALA A 264 -7.86 15.98 -11.28
C ALA A 264 -9.09 15.10 -11.59
N LEU A 265 -9.04 14.31 -12.66
CA LEU A 265 -10.12 13.39 -13.03
C LEU A 265 -10.38 12.35 -11.94
N GLY A 266 -9.32 11.85 -11.28
CA GLY A 266 -9.47 10.90 -10.20
C GLY A 266 -10.10 11.51 -8.96
N LEU A 267 -9.56 12.62 -8.45
CA LEU A 267 -10.07 13.27 -7.24
C LEU A 267 -11.50 13.83 -7.40
N THR A 268 -11.87 14.29 -8.60
CA THR A 268 -13.24 14.72 -8.89
C THR A 268 -14.14 13.54 -9.24
N GLY A 269 -13.63 12.59 -10.01
CA GLY A 269 -14.36 11.42 -10.47
C GLY A 269 -14.87 10.53 -9.33
N ILE A 270 -14.09 10.35 -8.25
CA ILE A 270 -14.53 9.58 -7.08
C ILE A 270 -15.74 10.21 -6.39
N VAL A 271 -16.00 11.51 -6.57
CA VAL A 271 -17.17 12.21 -6.04
C VAL A 271 -18.35 12.11 -7.00
N PHE A 272 -18.16 12.47 -8.27
CA PHE A 272 -19.26 12.56 -9.24
C PHE A 272 -19.64 11.21 -9.86
N PHE A 273 -18.69 10.30 -9.99
CA PHE A 273 -18.85 9.00 -10.64
C PHE A 273 -18.20 7.87 -9.82
N PRO A 274 -18.54 7.72 -8.52
CA PRO A 274 -17.85 6.79 -7.62
C PRO A 274 -17.83 5.35 -8.12
N ASP A 275 -18.91 4.90 -8.77
CA ASP A 275 -19.01 3.54 -9.28
C ASP A 275 -18.07 3.20 -10.44
N CYS A 276 -17.57 4.22 -11.16
CA CYS A 276 -16.64 4.03 -12.29
C CYS A 276 -15.22 4.49 -11.95
N ALA A 277 -15.10 5.54 -11.15
CA ALA A 277 -13.82 6.19 -10.85
C ALA A 277 -13.13 5.64 -9.58
N TYR A 278 -13.76 4.74 -8.83
CA TYR A 278 -13.17 4.17 -7.61
C TYR A 278 -11.74 3.61 -7.78
N PRO A 279 -11.32 3.04 -8.94
CA PRO A 279 -9.95 2.57 -9.08
C PRO A 279 -8.92 3.71 -9.02
N LEU A 280 -9.34 4.93 -9.37
CA LEU A 280 -8.48 6.11 -9.36
C LEU A 280 -8.17 6.59 -7.93
N LEU A 281 -8.90 6.12 -6.92
CA LEU A 281 -8.57 6.32 -5.52
C LEU A 281 -7.13 5.84 -5.21
N TRP A 282 -6.69 4.75 -5.83
CA TRP A 282 -5.37 4.15 -5.64
C TRP A 282 -4.26 4.76 -6.51
N ILE A 283 -4.60 5.71 -7.38
CA ILE A 283 -3.66 6.26 -8.37
C ILE A 283 -3.52 7.77 -8.21
N SER A 284 -4.63 8.47 -7.97
CA SER A 284 -4.64 9.94 -7.96
C SER A 284 -3.76 10.55 -6.85
N PRO A 285 -3.69 10.01 -5.63
CA PRO A 285 -2.80 10.55 -4.61
C PRO A 285 -1.33 10.44 -5.01
N LEU A 286 -0.91 9.31 -5.59
CA LEU A 286 0.45 9.14 -6.12
C LEU A 286 0.75 10.22 -7.18
N MET A 287 -0.17 10.48 -8.10
CA MET A 287 0.03 11.47 -9.15
C MET A 287 0.19 12.88 -8.58
N VAL A 288 -0.62 13.27 -7.60
CA VAL A 288 -0.49 14.56 -6.92
C VAL A 288 0.85 14.63 -6.16
N PHE A 289 1.23 13.56 -5.46
CA PHE A 289 2.48 13.50 -4.73
C PHE A 289 3.70 13.66 -5.65
N VAL A 290 3.71 12.95 -6.76
CA VAL A 290 4.76 13.06 -7.80
C VAL A 290 4.80 14.46 -8.41
N LEU A 291 3.65 15.06 -8.72
CA LEU A 291 3.58 16.43 -9.24
C LEU A 291 4.20 17.44 -8.27
N VAL A 292 3.91 17.32 -6.99
CA VAL A 292 4.49 18.20 -5.97
C VAL A 292 6.01 18.03 -5.93
N GLN A 293 6.54 16.81 -5.93
CA GLN A 293 7.97 16.57 -6.00
C GLN A 293 8.61 17.19 -7.26
N ILE A 294 7.95 17.08 -8.41
CA ILE A 294 8.43 17.70 -9.66
C ILE A 294 8.47 19.24 -9.56
N VAL A 295 7.41 19.86 -9.04
CA VAL A 295 7.31 21.31 -8.86
C VAL A 295 8.39 21.82 -7.91
N LEU A 296 8.63 21.08 -6.82
CA LEU A 296 9.63 21.39 -5.82
C LEU A 296 11.07 21.08 -6.27
N ARG A 297 11.22 20.44 -7.43
CA ARG A 297 12.50 19.89 -7.91
C ARG A 297 13.14 18.90 -6.93
N GLU A 298 12.31 18.20 -6.17
CA GLU A 298 12.75 17.14 -5.28
C GLU A 298 12.95 15.84 -6.07
N PRO A 299 13.80 14.92 -5.60
CA PRO A 299 13.94 13.59 -6.16
C PRO A 299 12.60 12.83 -6.09
N CYS A 300 12.30 12.12 -7.16
CA CYS A 300 11.12 11.28 -7.24
C CYS A 300 11.53 9.83 -7.53
N VAL A 301 10.89 8.90 -6.87
CA VAL A 301 11.13 7.46 -7.09
C VAL A 301 10.93 7.05 -8.56
N LEU A 302 10.07 7.76 -9.29
CA LEU A 302 9.79 7.50 -10.70
C LEU A 302 10.80 8.12 -11.68
N ASP A 303 11.74 8.96 -11.23
CA ASP A 303 12.77 9.56 -12.09
C ASP A 303 13.65 8.49 -12.77
N ARG A 304 13.86 7.36 -12.09
CA ARG A 304 14.65 6.24 -12.60
C ARG A 304 14.04 5.54 -13.82
N LEU A 305 12.74 5.71 -14.05
CA LEU A 305 12.05 5.11 -15.19
C LEU A 305 12.52 5.68 -16.53
N LYS A 306 13.01 6.93 -16.54
CA LYS A 306 13.61 7.56 -17.73
C LYS A 306 14.84 6.77 -18.22
N GLY A 307 15.61 6.17 -17.31
CA GLY A 307 16.70 5.25 -17.63
C GLY A 307 16.27 3.83 -17.99
N GLY A 308 14.97 3.50 -17.83
CA GLY A 308 14.44 2.16 -18.01
C GLY A 308 14.69 1.26 -16.78
N SER A 309 14.92 1.84 -15.59
CA SER A 309 15.11 1.11 -14.33
C SER A 309 13.78 0.94 -13.60
N TRP A 310 13.23 -0.27 -13.65
CA TRP A 310 11.92 -0.62 -13.12
C TRP A 310 11.95 -1.52 -11.88
N GLY A 311 13.12 -2.01 -11.48
CA GLY A 311 13.26 -3.01 -10.42
C GLY A 311 12.61 -2.60 -9.10
N LEU A 312 12.84 -1.36 -8.67
CA LEU A 312 12.25 -0.84 -7.44
C LEU A 312 10.71 -0.78 -7.53
N VAL A 313 10.18 -0.24 -8.62
CA VAL A 313 8.72 -0.11 -8.83
C VAL A 313 8.08 -1.50 -8.77
N PHE A 314 8.54 -2.42 -9.59
CA PHE A 314 8.02 -3.78 -9.63
C PHE A 314 8.11 -4.49 -8.27
N ARG A 315 9.23 -4.34 -7.57
CA ARG A 315 9.41 -4.95 -6.24
C ARG A 315 8.42 -4.42 -5.21
N TYR A 316 8.14 -3.12 -5.20
CA TYR A 316 7.17 -2.54 -4.28
C TYR A 316 5.72 -2.89 -4.65
N GLU A 317 5.39 -2.99 -5.93
CA GLU A 317 4.10 -3.54 -6.40
C GLU A 317 3.87 -4.93 -5.83
N ILE A 318 4.85 -5.83 -5.98
CA ILE A 318 4.74 -7.20 -5.45
C ILE A 318 4.81 -7.23 -3.92
N ALA A 319 5.58 -6.36 -3.29
CA ALA A 319 5.62 -6.27 -1.83
C ALA A 319 4.25 -5.89 -1.25
N ALA A 320 3.60 -4.90 -1.83
CA ALA A 320 2.25 -4.51 -1.42
C ALA A 320 1.23 -5.61 -1.71
N LEU A 321 1.34 -6.30 -2.84
CA LEU A 321 0.49 -7.45 -3.17
C LEU A 321 0.66 -8.59 -2.16
N CYS A 322 1.89 -8.93 -1.77
CA CYS A 322 2.17 -9.93 -0.73
C CYS A 322 1.62 -9.49 0.64
N CYS A 323 1.79 -8.22 1.00
CA CYS A 323 1.18 -7.67 2.21
C CYS A 323 -0.35 -7.74 2.13
N GLY A 324 -0.93 -7.38 0.97
CA GLY A 324 -2.36 -7.48 0.71
C GLY A 324 -2.89 -8.90 0.94
N PHE A 325 -2.17 -9.90 0.46
CA PHE A 325 -2.54 -11.29 0.70
C PHE A 325 -2.55 -11.64 2.21
N CYS A 326 -1.56 -11.17 2.97
CA CYS A 326 -1.54 -11.34 4.42
C CYS A 326 -2.69 -10.59 5.11
N TRP A 327 -2.99 -9.34 4.67
CA TRP A 327 -4.11 -8.55 5.16
C TRP A 327 -5.42 -9.30 5.01
N GLU A 328 -5.71 -9.81 3.81
CA GLU A 328 -6.95 -10.50 3.52
C GLU A 328 -7.05 -11.85 4.25
N THR A 329 -5.93 -12.59 4.37
CA THR A 329 -5.90 -13.86 5.12
C THR A 329 -6.29 -13.64 6.57
N TRP A 330 -5.65 -12.70 7.25
CA TRP A 330 -5.94 -12.45 8.66
C TRP A 330 -7.30 -11.79 8.90
N ASN A 331 -7.75 -10.95 7.96
CA ASN A 331 -9.05 -10.32 8.00
C ASN A 331 -10.19 -11.34 8.03
N TYR A 332 -10.08 -12.42 7.26
CA TYR A 332 -11.19 -13.31 6.93
C TYR A 332 -11.96 -13.86 8.15
N TRP A 333 -11.25 -14.39 9.15
CA TRP A 333 -11.83 -14.93 10.37
C TRP A 333 -11.67 -14.04 11.61
N SER A 334 -11.09 -12.86 11.46
CA SER A 334 -10.98 -11.91 12.57
C SER A 334 -12.36 -11.41 13.02
N TYR A 335 -12.48 -11.04 14.29
CA TYR A 335 -13.73 -10.50 14.85
C TYR A 335 -13.98 -9.09 14.31
N ALA A 336 -13.04 -8.17 14.56
CA ALA A 336 -13.03 -6.89 13.88
C ALA A 336 -12.39 -7.10 12.50
N LYS A 337 -13.16 -6.86 11.45
CA LYS A 337 -12.75 -7.11 10.07
C LYS A 337 -13.35 -6.09 9.11
N TRP A 338 -12.75 -5.98 7.94
CA TRP A 338 -13.36 -5.22 6.84
C TRP A 338 -13.94 -6.16 5.79
N VAL A 339 -14.92 -5.63 5.10
CA VAL A 339 -15.57 -6.26 3.94
C VAL A 339 -15.65 -5.25 2.81
N TYR A 340 -15.77 -5.73 1.59
CA TYR A 340 -15.70 -4.88 0.40
C TYR A 340 -17.06 -4.67 -0.26
N ALA A 341 -17.23 -3.50 -0.87
CA ALA A 341 -18.36 -3.11 -1.69
C ALA A 341 -17.89 -2.47 -3.00
N VAL A 342 -17.19 -3.25 -3.84
CA VAL A 342 -16.61 -2.76 -5.10
C VAL A 342 -17.60 -2.95 -6.25
N PRO A 343 -18.01 -1.87 -6.95
CA PRO A 343 -18.93 -1.97 -8.08
C PRO A 343 -18.38 -2.80 -9.24
N TRP A 344 -19.26 -3.44 -10.02
CA TRP A 344 -18.99 -4.14 -11.27
C TRP A 344 -18.13 -5.42 -11.20
N VAL A 345 -17.22 -5.56 -10.22
CA VAL A 345 -16.17 -6.59 -10.21
C VAL A 345 -16.15 -7.45 -8.95
N HIS A 346 -17.23 -7.43 -8.16
CA HIS A 346 -17.35 -8.12 -6.88
C HIS A 346 -17.49 -9.64 -6.97
N GLY A 347 -17.61 -10.22 -8.16
CA GLY A 347 -17.56 -11.66 -8.36
C GLY A 347 -16.16 -12.23 -8.14
N TRP A 348 -16.07 -13.54 -7.87
CA TRP A 348 -14.81 -14.27 -7.73
C TRP A 348 -13.93 -13.70 -6.60
N GLN A 349 -14.32 -13.97 -5.37
CA GLN A 349 -13.60 -13.51 -4.19
C GLN A 349 -12.54 -14.52 -3.75
N ILE A 350 -11.42 -13.98 -3.26
CA ILE A 350 -10.48 -14.70 -2.42
C ILE A 350 -10.62 -14.07 -1.03
N TRP A 351 -11.13 -14.83 -0.08
CA TRP A 351 -11.62 -14.35 1.21
C TRP A 351 -12.70 -13.26 1.03
N GLU A 352 -12.52 -12.07 1.59
CA GLU A 352 -13.45 -10.95 1.41
C GLU A 352 -13.16 -10.11 0.17
N MET A 353 -11.95 -10.20 -0.38
CA MET A 353 -11.49 -9.36 -1.49
C MET A 353 -11.94 -9.92 -2.84
N PRO A 354 -12.62 -9.13 -3.69
CA PRO A 354 -12.78 -9.47 -5.10
C PRO A 354 -11.45 -9.75 -5.77
N LEU A 355 -11.36 -10.79 -6.60
CA LEU A 355 -10.11 -11.23 -7.24
C LEU A 355 -9.35 -10.07 -7.90
N ILE A 356 -10.06 -9.25 -8.67
CA ILE A 356 -9.42 -8.10 -9.34
C ILE A 356 -9.08 -6.95 -8.37
N GLY A 357 -9.66 -6.94 -7.17
CA GLY A 357 -9.34 -5.98 -6.12
C GLY A 357 -7.86 -6.05 -5.70
N PHE A 358 -7.25 -7.23 -5.78
CA PHE A 358 -5.82 -7.40 -5.54
C PHE A 358 -4.95 -6.57 -6.48
N ALA A 359 -5.42 -6.22 -7.69
CA ALA A 359 -4.71 -5.34 -8.59
C ALA A 359 -4.51 -3.92 -8.03
N GLY A 360 -5.36 -3.48 -7.12
CA GLY A 360 -5.22 -2.19 -6.43
C GLY A 360 -3.95 -2.08 -5.58
N TYR A 361 -3.42 -3.21 -5.09
CA TYR A 361 -2.16 -3.23 -4.35
C TYR A 361 -0.94 -2.88 -5.21
N LEU A 362 -1.01 -3.03 -6.52
CA LEU A 362 0.11 -2.72 -7.41
C LEU A 362 0.44 -1.22 -7.40
N PRO A 363 -0.45 -0.30 -7.81
CA PRO A 363 -0.18 1.13 -7.72
C PRO A 363 0.03 1.61 -6.28
N PHE A 364 -0.68 1.02 -5.32
CA PHE A 364 -0.50 1.31 -3.90
C PHE A 364 0.94 1.03 -3.42
N GLY A 365 1.58 -0.04 -3.90
CA GLY A 365 2.98 -0.33 -3.60
C GLY A 365 3.93 0.76 -4.08
N VAL A 366 3.68 1.32 -5.26
CA VAL A 366 4.46 2.45 -5.80
C VAL A 366 4.27 3.71 -4.95
N GLU A 367 3.06 3.93 -4.47
CA GLU A 367 2.75 5.05 -3.58
C GLU A 367 3.45 4.92 -2.23
N CYS A 368 3.44 3.71 -1.64
CA CYS A 368 4.23 3.40 -0.45
C CYS A 368 5.72 3.68 -0.67
N ALA A 369 6.28 3.26 -1.83
CA ALA A 369 7.68 3.52 -2.17
C ALA A 369 7.98 5.02 -2.25
N ALA A 370 7.08 5.81 -2.85
CA ALA A 370 7.24 7.25 -2.98
C ALA A 370 7.26 7.97 -1.62
N VAL A 371 6.33 7.62 -0.73
CA VAL A 371 6.24 8.20 0.62
C VAL A 371 7.44 7.79 1.49
N ILE A 372 7.85 6.52 1.43
CA ILE A 372 9.02 6.01 2.16
C ILE A 372 10.30 6.71 1.67
N ALA A 373 10.49 6.80 0.35
CA ALA A 373 11.66 7.46 -0.23
C ALA A 373 11.74 8.94 0.19
N TRP A 374 10.62 9.65 0.15
CA TRP A 374 10.53 11.03 0.62
C TRP A 374 10.89 11.17 2.11
N LEU A 375 10.40 10.27 2.97
CA LEU A 375 10.72 10.28 4.39
C LEU A 375 12.23 10.08 4.62
N TYR A 376 12.83 9.08 3.98
CA TYR A 376 14.25 8.80 4.11
C TYR A 376 15.11 9.98 3.63
N GLU A 377 14.73 10.61 2.53
CA GLU A 377 15.44 11.77 2.01
C GLU A 377 15.32 13.00 2.92
N ALA A 378 14.19 13.16 3.62
CA ALA A 378 14.03 14.22 4.61
C ALA A 378 15.06 14.15 5.75
N PHE A 379 15.60 12.96 6.00
CA PHE A 379 16.70 12.70 6.96
C PHE A 379 18.10 12.62 6.30
N GLY A 380 18.24 13.06 5.05
CA GLY A 380 19.52 13.07 4.34
C GLY A 380 20.01 11.70 3.86
N LEU A 381 19.16 10.68 3.99
CA LEU A 381 19.43 9.33 3.50
C LEU A 381 19.00 9.28 2.02
N ARG A 382 19.89 9.63 1.10
CA ARG A 382 19.56 9.67 -0.32
C ARG A 382 19.10 8.31 -0.83
N ALA A 383 18.10 8.34 -1.68
CA ALA A 383 17.63 7.17 -2.40
C ALA A 383 18.76 6.47 -3.21
N GLU A 384 19.86 7.15 -3.53
CA GLU A 384 21.02 6.60 -4.23
C GLU A 384 21.96 5.81 -3.32
N GLU A 385 22.21 6.24 -2.08
CA GLU A 385 22.90 5.43 -1.06
C GLU A 385 22.00 4.31 -0.54
N SER A 386 20.70 4.55 -0.53
CA SER A 386 19.65 3.61 -0.23
C SER A 386 19.33 2.68 -1.42
N SER A 387 19.51 3.12 -2.68
CA SER A 387 19.18 2.35 -3.89
C SER A 387 20.13 1.19 -4.16
N SER A 388 21.36 1.26 -3.66
CA SER A 388 22.24 0.08 -3.71
C SER A 388 21.91 -0.95 -2.61
N ASN A 389 21.20 -0.57 -1.53
CA ASN A 389 21.12 -1.44 -0.37
C ASN A 389 19.78 -1.52 0.41
N LEU A 390 18.83 -0.57 0.33
CA LEU A 390 17.65 -0.58 1.21
C LEU A 390 16.30 -0.30 0.55
N LEU A 391 16.20 0.58 -0.44
CA LEU A 391 14.97 0.82 -1.20
C LEU A 391 14.88 -0.04 -2.45
#